data_007eb4dbabd157de39ac7e6f57398edc
#
_entry.id   007eb4dbabd157de39ac7e6f57398edc
#
_cell.length_a   1.000
_cell.length_b   1.000
_cell.length_c   1.000
_cell.angle_alpha   90.00
_cell.angle_beta   90.00
_cell.angle_gamma   90.00
#
_symmetry.space_group_name_H-M   'P 1'
#
loop_
_entity.id
_entity.type
_entity.pdbx_description
1 polymer ?
#
loop_
_entity_poly.entity_id
_entity_poly.type
_entity_poly.pdbx_seq_one_letter_code
_entity_poly.pdbx_strand_id
1 'polypeptide(L)'
;MLKKHSFLVVFILVGFSGFTQTLPDSSFIDIAGINDSANITKNTFLFFDSNNVANPNNITQQKFIPLTSFSYKRHISRALVSKNAYLQIALSNSSSASDTVFLFPGSMFDNIIFYESTPGNVLKYGGDGTESGFCKLILAPAERKIIIVKLKFCRQEYNYLRPQLIQTDYLKTYNAVSRTRIEDMRNIGLLLSGILLMMIVFVIVNYALTPKKEFLYYLGYAVCMFLLVLFFAQLGVTWGGFTSFFIGYLDLFLLITGNVFYLAFTRYFLNTKTNYKILDNTFKAAELFLLFLLLVFTAVHYFTQWYLVEYILENLMKIIVLAIGILFIVIAFKQKQRLIIYLAVGSAFAIFFSLISLAIILLKIQTI
;
A
#
# COMPACT_ATOMS: atom_id res chain seq x y z
N MET A 1 -20.43 2.83 75.35
CA MET A 1 -19.24 2.00 75.13
C MET A 1 -19.05 1.84 73.58
N LEU A 2 -18.29 2.71 72.97
CA LEU A 2 -18.02 2.66 71.55
C LEU A 2 -16.60 2.05 71.33
N LYS A 3 -16.52 0.86 70.70
CA LYS A 3 -15.27 0.26 70.29
C LYS A 3 -14.83 0.90 68.98
N LYS A 4 -13.72 1.63 69.01
CA LYS A 4 -12.94 2.09 67.83
C LYS A 4 -12.28 0.89 67.16
N HIS A 5 -12.63 0.60 65.91
CA HIS A 5 -11.86 -0.27 65.05
C HIS A 5 -10.93 0.61 64.17
N SER A 6 -9.65 0.56 64.50
CA SER A 6 -8.60 1.15 63.68
C SER A 6 -8.37 0.25 62.46
N PHE A 7 -8.70 0.73 61.27
CA PHE A 7 -8.38 0.08 60.00
C PHE A 7 -6.92 0.44 59.62
N LEU A 8 -6.03 -0.53 59.75
CA LEU A 8 -4.66 -0.42 59.30
C LEU A 8 -4.61 -0.64 57.77
N VAL A 9 -4.53 0.45 56.99
CA VAL A 9 -4.33 0.36 55.55
C VAL A 9 -2.83 0.11 55.28
N VAL A 10 -2.50 -1.12 54.98
CA VAL A 10 -1.15 -1.50 54.49
C VAL A 10 -1.07 -1.12 53.00
N PHE A 11 -0.41 -0.02 52.71
CA PHE A 11 0.00 0.32 51.30
C PHE A 11 1.10 -0.65 50.86
N ILE A 12 0.75 -1.67 50.09
CA ILE A 12 1.72 -2.47 49.35
C ILE A 12 2.20 -1.60 48.16
N LEU A 13 3.34 -0.97 48.35
CA LEU A 13 4.14 -0.40 47.28
C LEU A 13 4.64 -1.54 46.41
N VAL A 14 3.86 -1.95 45.39
CA VAL A 14 4.36 -2.77 44.31
C VAL A 14 5.26 -1.86 43.48
N GLY A 15 6.55 -1.93 43.75
CA GLY A 15 7.55 -1.31 42.89
C GLY A 15 7.44 -1.90 41.49
N PHE A 16 6.92 -1.12 40.55
CA PHE A 16 7.05 -1.40 39.14
C PHE A 16 8.54 -1.26 38.79
N SER A 17 9.31 -2.34 38.97
CA SER A 17 10.59 -2.48 38.34
C SER A 17 10.33 -2.54 36.83
N GLY A 18 10.57 -1.43 36.12
CA GLY A 18 10.57 -1.39 34.68
C GLY A 18 11.62 -2.39 34.20
N PHE A 19 11.19 -3.53 33.70
CA PHE A 19 12.04 -4.48 33.02
C PHE A 19 12.47 -3.82 31.69
N THR A 20 13.61 -3.16 31.68
CA THR A 20 14.34 -2.89 30.45
C THR A 20 14.75 -4.25 29.89
N GLN A 21 14.16 -4.65 28.80
CA GLN A 21 14.49 -5.90 28.14
C GLN A 21 15.89 -5.76 27.57
N THR A 22 16.89 -6.25 28.28
CA THR A 22 18.28 -6.33 27.80
C THR A 22 18.31 -7.37 26.69
N LEU A 23 18.66 -6.94 25.47
CA LEU A 23 18.83 -7.84 24.34
C LEU A 23 20.01 -8.79 24.64
N PRO A 24 19.86 -10.10 24.41
CA PRO A 24 20.97 -11.03 24.55
C PRO A 24 22.11 -10.68 23.57
N ASP A 25 23.35 -10.90 23.94
CA ASP A 25 24.54 -10.63 23.10
C ASP A 25 24.44 -11.31 21.71
N SER A 26 23.83 -12.47 21.64
CA SER A 26 23.58 -13.20 20.38
C SER A 26 22.61 -12.50 19.41
N SER A 27 21.93 -11.45 19.84
CA SER A 27 21.02 -10.67 18.96
C SER A 27 21.73 -9.55 18.19
N PHE A 28 22.98 -9.20 18.59
CA PHE A 28 23.75 -8.20 17.88
C PHE A 28 24.27 -8.75 16.56
N ILE A 29 24.07 -7.96 15.50
CA ILE A 29 24.51 -8.25 14.14
C ILE A 29 25.86 -7.55 13.95
N ASP A 30 26.90 -8.31 13.67
CA ASP A 30 28.19 -7.74 13.34
C ASP A 30 28.21 -7.26 11.89
N ILE A 31 28.41 -5.96 11.71
CA ILE A 31 28.44 -5.34 10.38
C ILE A 31 29.74 -5.63 9.64
N ALA A 32 30.85 -5.89 10.34
CA ALA A 32 32.14 -6.21 9.73
C ALA A 32 32.13 -7.52 8.92
N GLY A 33 31.20 -8.44 9.23
CA GLY A 33 31.02 -9.70 8.50
C GLY A 33 30.13 -9.61 7.25
N ILE A 34 29.64 -8.42 6.88
CA ILE A 34 28.75 -8.24 5.73
C ILE A 34 29.58 -7.82 4.52
N ASN A 35 29.68 -8.68 3.50
CA ASN A 35 30.41 -8.35 2.28
C ASN A 35 29.59 -7.48 1.30
N ASP A 36 28.36 -7.89 1.00
CA ASP A 36 27.48 -7.21 0.04
C ASP A 36 26.20 -6.73 0.70
N SER A 37 25.30 -7.69 1.03
CA SER A 37 24.06 -7.46 1.74
C SER A 37 23.68 -8.65 2.60
N ALA A 38 23.06 -8.38 3.74
CA ALA A 38 22.60 -9.41 4.67
C ALA A 38 21.11 -9.23 4.98
N ASN A 39 20.36 -10.33 4.91
CA ASN A 39 18.99 -10.37 5.41
C ASN A 39 19.01 -10.59 6.93
N ILE A 40 18.56 -9.59 7.66
CA ILE A 40 18.62 -9.57 9.13
C ILE A 40 17.30 -9.92 9.83
N THR A 41 16.35 -10.49 9.09
CA THR A 41 15.01 -10.87 9.62
C THR A 41 15.10 -11.73 10.88
N LYS A 42 16.10 -12.63 10.96
CA LYS A 42 16.29 -13.53 12.11
C LYS A 42 16.71 -12.81 13.40
N ASN A 43 17.43 -11.70 13.26
CA ASN A 43 17.98 -10.90 14.35
C ASN A 43 17.19 -9.60 14.58
N THR A 44 16.04 -9.46 13.96
CA THR A 44 15.16 -8.29 14.08
C THR A 44 13.96 -8.64 14.95
N PHE A 45 13.62 -7.72 15.84
CA PHE A 45 12.46 -7.83 16.71
C PHE A 45 11.38 -6.84 16.26
N LEU A 46 10.13 -7.20 16.46
CA LEU A 46 8.94 -6.46 16.00
C LEU A 46 7.99 -6.17 17.17
N PHE A 47 7.46 -4.98 17.19
CA PHE A 47 6.33 -4.59 18.04
C PHE A 47 5.27 -3.88 17.20
N PHE A 48 3.99 -4.29 17.34
CA PHE A 48 2.84 -3.59 16.77
C PHE A 48 2.17 -2.74 17.83
N ASP A 49 2.08 -1.45 17.58
CA ASP A 49 1.38 -0.51 18.43
C ASP A 49 -0.13 -0.53 18.14
N SER A 50 -0.84 -1.43 18.78
CA SER A 50 -2.27 -1.65 18.56
C SER A 50 -3.13 -0.39 18.79
N ASN A 51 -2.68 0.52 19.64
CA ASN A 51 -3.42 1.72 20.04
C ASN A 51 -2.85 3.00 19.42
N ASN A 52 -1.73 2.91 18.68
CA ASN A 52 -0.97 4.05 18.13
C ASN A 52 -0.54 5.07 19.21
N VAL A 53 -0.23 4.58 20.42
CA VAL A 53 0.15 5.40 21.60
C VAL A 53 1.67 5.39 21.83
N ALA A 54 2.38 4.42 21.25
CA ALA A 54 3.81 4.31 21.43
C ALA A 54 4.55 5.52 20.83
N ASN A 55 5.47 6.07 21.61
CA ASN A 55 6.30 7.20 21.26
C ASN A 55 7.76 6.90 21.61
N PRO A 56 8.73 7.73 21.20
CA PRO A 56 10.14 7.49 21.51
C PRO A 56 10.44 7.29 23.00
N ASN A 57 9.70 7.92 23.88
CA ASN A 57 9.98 7.87 25.33
C ASN A 57 9.54 6.55 26.00
N ASN A 58 8.54 5.86 25.42
CA ASN A 58 7.99 4.63 26.02
C ASN A 58 8.26 3.37 25.17
N ILE A 59 8.81 3.51 23.97
CA ILE A 59 8.99 2.39 23.04
C ILE A 59 9.98 1.32 23.58
N THR A 60 10.99 1.73 24.33
CA THR A 60 11.97 0.81 24.91
C THR A 60 11.37 -0.07 26.02
N GLN A 61 10.23 0.30 26.58
CA GLN A 61 9.52 -0.46 27.61
C GLN A 61 8.54 -1.48 27.00
N GLN A 62 8.34 -1.45 25.69
CA GLN A 62 7.41 -2.34 25.00
C GLN A 62 8.02 -3.72 24.78
N LYS A 63 7.17 -4.74 24.76
CA LYS A 63 7.61 -6.12 24.51
C LYS A 63 7.78 -6.37 23.03
N PHE A 64 8.98 -6.43 22.56
CA PHE A 64 9.33 -6.84 21.21
C PHE A 64 9.34 -8.36 21.08
N ILE A 65 8.85 -8.89 19.98
CA ILE A 65 8.87 -10.31 19.63
C ILE A 65 9.79 -10.54 18.42
N PRO A 66 10.45 -11.70 18.28
CA PRO A 66 11.25 -11.99 17.09
C PRO A 66 10.41 -11.87 15.81
N LEU A 67 10.94 -11.19 14.80
CA LEU A 67 10.24 -11.03 13.53
C LEU A 67 9.92 -12.37 12.84
N THR A 68 10.77 -13.40 13.10
CA THR A 68 10.56 -14.77 12.60
C THR A 68 9.35 -15.49 13.19
N SER A 69 8.93 -15.11 14.41
CA SER A 69 7.72 -15.67 15.04
C SER A 69 6.43 -15.11 14.44
N PHE A 70 6.54 -14.02 13.68
CA PHE A 70 5.43 -13.43 12.97
C PHE A 70 5.29 -14.12 11.61
N SER A 71 4.21 -14.90 11.43
CA SER A 71 3.93 -15.63 10.18
C SER A 71 3.51 -14.67 9.07
N TYR A 72 4.49 -13.93 8.55
CA TYR A 72 4.29 -12.88 7.60
C TYR A 72 5.04 -13.16 6.29
N LYS A 73 4.33 -13.56 5.26
CA LYS A 73 4.95 -13.91 3.98
C LYS A 73 4.94 -12.79 2.91
N ARG A 74 4.17 -11.77 2.99
CA ARG A 74 4.03 -10.59 2.10
C ARG A 74 2.72 -9.83 2.35
N HIS A 75 1.87 -10.35 3.25
CA HIS A 75 0.57 -9.77 3.55
C HIS A 75 0.48 -9.48 5.04
N ILE A 76 0.23 -8.24 5.38
CA ILE A 76 -0.09 -7.84 6.75
C ILE A 76 -1.58 -8.08 6.97
N SER A 77 -1.93 -8.61 8.14
CA SER A 77 -3.34 -8.71 8.54
C SER A 77 -4.02 -7.34 8.42
N ARG A 78 -5.21 -7.31 7.85
CA ARG A 78 -6.02 -6.09 7.66
C ARG A 78 -6.19 -5.27 8.94
N ALA A 79 -6.25 -5.94 10.09
CA ALA A 79 -6.35 -5.29 11.39
C ALA A 79 -5.07 -4.52 11.77
N LEU A 80 -3.91 -4.87 11.18
CA LEU A 80 -2.62 -4.28 11.49
C LEU A 80 -2.18 -3.20 10.48
N VAL A 81 -2.80 -3.11 9.30
CA VAL A 81 -2.45 -2.13 8.26
C VAL A 81 -2.54 -0.68 8.76
N SER A 82 -3.51 -0.36 9.60
CA SER A 82 -3.69 0.98 10.19
C SER A 82 -2.85 1.22 11.44
N LYS A 83 -2.01 0.25 11.85
CA LYS A 83 -1.20 0.33 13.06
C LYS A 83 0.24 0.68 12.74
N ASN A 84 0.91 1.38 13.66
CA ASN A 84 2.34 1.58 13.56
C ASN A 84 3.07 0.28 13.96
N ALA A 85 4.11 -0.07 13.20
CA ALA A 85 5.03 -1.14 13.55
C ALA A 85 6.38 -0.54 13.95
N TYR A 86 7.04 -1.17 14.90
CA TYR A 86 8.38 -0.79 15.32
C TYR A 86 9.30 -2.00 15.18
N LEU A 87 10.41 -1.82 14.46
CA LEU A 87 11.48 -2.81 14.40
C LEU A 87 12.59 -2.40 15.36
N GLN A 88 13.12 -3.36 16.09
CA GLN A 88 14.30 -3.20 16.92
C GLN A 88 15.43 -4.03 16.34
N ILE A 89 16.57 -3.41 16.07
CA ILE A 89 17.74 -4.00 15.42
C ILE A 89 18.97 -3.62 16.24
N ALA A 90 19.71 -4.61 16.70
CA ALA A 90 20.95 -4.41 17.44
C ALA A 90 22.14 -4.65 16.52
N LEU A 91 23.05 -3.69 16.42
CA LEU A 91 24.22 -3.70 15.56
C LEU A 91 25.51 -3.60 16.37
N SER A 92 26.53 -4.25 15.89
CA SER A 92 27.90 -4.13 16.45
C SER A 92 28.94 -4.07 15.34
N ASN A 93 30.04 -3.40 15.58
CA ASN A 93 31.20 -3.36 14.69
C ASN A 93 32.37 -4.02 15.39
N SER A 94 32.76 -5.22 14.99
CA SER A 94 33.90 -5.93 15.55
C SER A 94 35.24 -5.54 14.90
N SER A 95 35.20 -4.73 13.83
CA SER A 95 36.41 -4.30 13.13
C SER A 95 37.20 -3.25 13.90
N SER A 96 38.47 -3.08 13.54
CA SER A 96 39.36 -2.03 14.08
C SER A 96 39.14 -0.65 13.42
N ALA A 97 38.31 -0.57 12.40
CA ALA A 97 37.99 0.66 11.66
C ALA A 97 36.51 1.01 11.78
N SER A 98 36.20 2.28 11.54
CA SER A 98 34.82 2.73 11.40
C SER A 98 34.21 2.14 10.13
N ASP A 99 33.03 1.58 10.21
CA ASP A 99 32.32 0.98 9.05
C ASP A 99 30.94 1.62 8.84
N THR A 100 30.49 1.60 7.59
CA THR A 100 29.25 2.23 7.16
C THR A 100 28.36 1.25 6.43
N VAL A 101 27.15 1.07 6.91
CA VAL A 101 26.12 0.23 6.28
C VAL A 101 24.83 1.00 6.07
N PHE A 102 24.04 0.54 5.10
CA PHE A 102 22.70 1.07 4.85
C PHE A 102 21.65 0.08 5.34
N LEU A 103 20.78 0.54 6.24
CA LEU A 103 19.65 -0.23 6.72
C LEU A 103 18.44 0.03 5.81
N PHE A 104 17.87 -1.05 5.26
CA PHE A 104 16.63 -1.05 4.49
C PHE A 104 15.60 -1.91 5.24
N PRO A 105 14.52 -1.34 5.79
CA PRO A 105 13.54 -2.11 6.58
C PRO A 105 12.58 -2.92 5.72
N GLY A 106 12.50 -2.62 4.44
CA GLY A 106 11.56 -3.23 3.48
C GLY A 106 10.89 -2.19 2.60
N SER A 107 9.77 -2.57 1.99
CA SER A 107 9.10 -1.73 1.00
C SER A 107 7.59 -1.56 1.25
N MET A 108 6.97 -0.57 0.60
CA MET A 108 5.54 -0.23 0.68
C MET A 108 5.12 0.37 2.05
N PHE A 109 5.93 1.28 2.56
CA PHE A 109 5.61 2.06 3.74
C PHE A 109 5.21 3.49 3.36
N ASP A 110 4.21 4.04 4.06
CA ASP A 110 3.79 5.44 3.95
C ASP A 110 4.83 6.37 4.59
N ASN A 111 5.38 5.94 5.75
CA ASN A 111 6.40 6.68 6.46
C ASN A 111 7.35 5.73 7.18
N ILE A 112 8.65 6.11 7.18
CA ILE A 112 9.72 5.41 7.86
C ILE A 112 10.48 6.44 8.70
N ILE A 113 10.59 6.19 10.00
CA ILE A 113 11.36 7.06 10.91
C ILE A 113 12.35 6.19 11.67
N PHE A 114 13.61 6.56 11.64
CA PHE A 114 14.68 5.88 12.35
C PHE A 114 14.99 6.59 13.65
N TYR A 115 15.22 5.82 14.70
CA TYR A 115 15.62 6.29 16.03
C TYR A 115 16.84 5.51 16.47
N GLU A 116 17.77 6.18 17.14
CA GLU A 116 18.85 5.57 17.89
C GLU A 116 18.47 5.47 19.37
N SER A 117 18.54 4.29 19.92
CA SER A 117 18.23 4.02 21.33
C SER A 117 19.54 3.99 22.13
N THR A 118 19.71 4.93 23.03
CA THR A 118 20.77 4.96 24.04
C THR A 118 20.15 4.69 25.41
N PRO A 119 20.96 4.25 26.42
CA PRO A 119 20.43 4.07 27.77
C PRO A 119 19.74 5.34 28.29
N GLY A 120 18.42 5.25 28.51
CA GLY A 120 17.60 6.33 29.04
C GLY A 120 17.07 7.35 28.01
N ASN A 121 17.46 7.26 26.74
CA ASN A 121 16.98 8.20 25.72
C ASN A 121 16.83 7.54 24.34
N VAL A 122 15.83 8.01 23.57
CA VAL A 122 15.62 7.58 22.17
C VAL A 122 15.59 8.84 21.31
N LEU A 123 16.59 9.03 20.51
CA LEU A 123 16.75 10.20 19.65
C LEU A 123 16.42 9.84 18.21
N LYS A 124 15.75 10.77 17.51
CA LYS A 124 15.54 10.61 16.06
C LYS A 124 16.91 10.60 15.37
N TYR A 125 17.16 9.54 14.61
CA TYR A 125 18.39 9.42 13.86
C TYR A 125 18.37 10.39 12.68
N GLY A 126 19.32 11.34 12.68
CA GLY A 126 19.41 12.43 11.69
C GLY A 126 20.29 12.10 10.47
N GLY A 127 20.53 10.83 10.18
CA GLY A 127 21.42 10.42 9.08
C GLY A 127 20.93 10.90 7.72
N ASP A 128 21.83 11.45 6.92
CA ASP A 128 21.63 11.78 5.51
C ASP A 128 21.28 10.50 4.75
N GLY A 129 20.06 10.38 4.24
CA GLY A 129 19.77 9.23 3.39
C GLY A 129 18.36 8.65 3.41
N THR A 130 17.38 9.37 3.94
CA THR A 130 15.97 8.92 3.90
C THR A 130 15.31 9.03 2.52
N GLU A 131 16.01 9.53 1.52
CA GLU A 131 15.45 9.78 0.18
C GLU A 131 14.93 8.55 -0.56
N SER A 132 15.30 7.35 -0.12
CA SER A 132 14.88 6.10 -0.80
C SER A 132 14.46 4.99 0.17
N GLY A 133 14.13 5.34 1.43
CA GLY A 133 13.80 4.34 2.46
C GLY A 133 15.02 3.63 3.06
N PHE A 134 16.25 4.07 2.75
CA PHE A 134 17.48 3.60 3.35
C PHE A 134 17.96 4.56 4.45
N CYS A 135 18.53 4.01 5.51
CA CYS A 135 19.19 4.78 6.55
C CYS A 135 20.69 4.46 6.56
N LYS A 136 21.53 5.47 6.36
CA LYS A 136 22.97 5.34 6.49
C LYS A 136 23.35 5.26 7.98
N LEU A 137 24.00 4.19 8.37
CA LEU A 137 24.45 3.94 9.73
C LEU A 137 25.98 3.88 9.74
N ILE A 138 26.61 4.65 10.62
CA ILE A 138 28.05 4.66 10.82
C ILE A 138 28.30 4.12 12.23
N LEU A 139 29.13 3.10 12.35
CA LEU A 139 29.57 2.52 13.62
C LEU A 139 31.09 2.64 13.74
N ALA A 140 31.55 3.23 14.86
CA ALA A 140 32.95 3.29 15.23
C ALA A 140 33.49 1.88 15.60
N PRO A 141 34.82 1.69 15.69
CA PRO A 141 35.40 0.43 16.16
C PRO A 141 34.84 0.01 17.52
N ALA A 142 34.48 -1.26 17.65
CA ALA A 142 33.86 -1.85 18.85
C ALA A 142 32.56 -1.19 19.34
N GLU A 143 31.94 -0.34 18.55
CA GLU A 143 30.66 0.33 18.88
C GLU A 143 29.50 -0.63 18.78
N ARG A 144 28.51 -0.47 19.68
CA ARG A 144 27.23 -1.16 19.69
C ARG A 144 26.12 -0.14 19.64
N LYS A 145 25.17 -0.31 18.70
CA LYS A 145 23.98 0.56 18.52
C LYS A 145 22.70 -0.26 18.47
N ILE A 146 21.66 0.29 19.07
CA ILE A 146 20.30 -0.24 18.91
C ILE A 146 19.50 0.77 18.09
N ILE A 147 19.03 0.33 16.93
CA ILE A 147 18.21 1.14 16.04
C ILE A 147 16.77 0.69 16.17
N ILE A 148 15.87 1.65 16.39
CA ILE A 148 14.42 1.44 16.38
C ILE A 148 13.86 2.12 15.13
N VAL A 149 13.15 1.36 14.30
CA VAL A 149 12.55 1.86 13.07
C VAL A 149 11.04 1.88 13.24
N LYS A 150 10.45 3.08 13.22
CA LYS A 150 8.99 3.23 13.17
C LYS A 150 8.53 3.16 11.73
N LEU A 151 7.59 2.26 11.47
CA LEU A 151 7.01 2.02 10.15
C LEU A 151 5.51 2.31 10.20
N LYS A 152 5.05 3.11 9.24
CA LYS A 152 3.63 3.28 8.93
C LYS A 152 3.36 2.63 7.59
N PHE A 153 2.45 1.67 7.55
CA PHE A 153 2.14 0.95 6.32
C PHE A 153 1.32 1.80 5.34
N CYS A 154 1.53 1.59 4.04
CA CYS A 154 0.55 2.02 3.05
C CYS A 154 -0.79 1.31 3.30
N ARG A 155 -1.91 1.96 2.99
CA ARG A 155 -3.25 1.37 3.16
C ARG A 155 -3.53 0.30 2.10
N GLN A 156 -2.77 -0.78 2.18
CA GLN A 156 -2.90 -1.97 1.34
C GLN A 156 -2.38 -3.21 2.07
N GLU A 157 -2.80 -4.39 1.64
CA GLU A 157 -2.34 -5.65 2.25
C GLU A 157 -0.92 -6.04 1.85
N TYR A 158 -0.44 -5.56 0.71
CA TYR A 158 0.89 -5.87 0.17
C TYR A 158 1.94 -4.94 0.74
N ASN A 159 2.46 -5.27 1.90
CA ASN A 159 3.59 -4.58 2.51
C ASN A 159 4.74 -5.57 2.68
N TYR A 160 5.95 -5.18 2.35
CA TYR A 160 7.08 -6.09 2.36
C TYR A 160 8.07 -5.74 3.47
N LEU A 161 7.91 -6.42 4.60
CA LEU A 161 8.74 -6.27 5.78
C LEU A 161 9.91 -7.25 5.70
N ARG A 162 11.04 -6.81 5.15
CA ARG A 162 12.26 -7.61 5.00
C ARG A 162 13.48 -6.75 5.28
N PRO A 163 13.86 -6.60 6.55
CA PRO A 163 15.00 -5.78 6.92
C PRO A 163 16.31 -6.38 6.37
N GLN A 164 17.12 -5.51 5.77
CA GLN A 164 18.40 -5.84 5.16
C GLN A 164 19.44 -4.79 5.53
N LEU A 165 20.67 -5.23 5.73
CA LEU A 165 21.84 -4.37 5.79
C LEU A 165 22.60 -4.49 4.47
N ILE A 166 23.07 -3.37 3.94
CA ILE A 166 23.71 -3.27 2.64
C ILE A 166 24.99 -2.48 2.81
N GLN A 167 26.11 -3.02 2.35
CA GLN A 167 27.40 -2.35 2.36
C GLN A 167 27.42 -1.16 1.41
N THR A 168 28.18 -0.14 1.77
CA THR A 168 28.26 1.13 1.00
C THR A 168 28.64 0.89 -0.45
N ASP A 169 29.61 0.04 -0.71
CA ASP A 169 30.11 -0.25 -2.06
C ASP A 169 29.09 -1.02 -2.91
N TYR A 170 28.27 -1.85 -2.27
CA TYR A 170 27.26 -2.65 -2.94
C TYR A 170 25.93 -1.90 -3.17
N LEU A 171 25.69 -0.75 -2.50
CA LEU A 171 24.44 -0.01 -2.58
C LEU A 171 24.05 0.37 -4.03
N LYS A 172 25.02 0.78 -4.85
CA LYS A 172 24.77 1.11 -6.26
C LYS A 172 24.28 -0.10 -7.04
N THR A 173 24.95 -1.24 -6.86
CA THR A 173 24.57 -2.52 -7.50
C THR A 173 23.19 -2.99 -7.02
N TYR A 174 22.94 -2.94 -5.73
CA TYR A 174 21.65 -3.27 -5.14
C TYR A 174 20.51 -2.44 -5.75
N ASN A 175 20.70 -1.13 -5.82
CA ASN A 175 19.74 -0.22 -6.44
C ASN A 175 19.56 -0.49 -7.93
N ALA A 176 20.63 -0.79 -8.67
CA ALA A 176 20.55 -1.12 -10.08
C ALA A 176 19.72 -2.40 -10.32
N VAL A 177 20.00 -3.47 -9.58
CA VAL A 177 19.26 -4.74 -9.68
C VAL A 177 17.79 -4.56 -9.31
N SER A 178 17.51 -3.80 -8.22
CA SER A 178 16.14 -3.50 -7.81
C SER A 178 15.40 -2.66 -8.85
N ARG A 179 16.07 -1.71 -9.48
CA ARG A 179 15.50 -0.83 -10.53
C ARG A 179 15.21 -1.58 -11.82
N THR A 180 16.08 -2.47 -12.29
CA THR A 180 15.89 -3.19 -13.57
C THR A 180 14.54 -3.89 -13.62
N ARG A 181 14.14 -4.54 -12.54
CA ARG A 181 12.85 -5.23 -12.44
C ARG A 181 11.64 -4.29 -12.50
N ILE A 182 11.81 -3.07 -12.01
CA ILE A 182 10.77 -2.04 -12.00
C ILE A 182 10.74 -1.31 -13.36
N GLU A 183 11.89 -1.15 -14.01
CA GLU A 183 12.03 -0.45 -15.30
C GLU A 183 11.25 -1.11 -16.43
N ASP A 184 11.22 -2.44 -16.49
CA ASP A 184 10.44 -3.17 -17.48
C ASP A 184 8.94 -2.87 -17.34
N MET A 185 8.42 -2.93 -16.12
CA MET A 185 7.01 -2.59 -15.81
C MET A 185 6.71 -1.13 -16.14
N ARG A 186 7.64 -0.23 -15.80
CA ARG A 186 7.53 1.21 -16.09
C ARG A 186 7.47 1.46 -17.59
N ASN A 187 8.37 0.86 -18.37
CA ASN A 187 8.45 1.05 -19.82
C ASN A 187 7.18 0.58 -20.53
N ILE A 188 6.63 -0.57 -20.14
CA ILE A 188 5.34 -1.06 -20.62
C ILE A 188 4.21 -0.07 -20.26
N GLY A 189 4.18 0.39 -19.02
CA GLY A 189 3.17 1.36 -18.56
C GLY A 189 3.26 2.69 -19.30
N LEU A 190 4.46 3.20 -19.56
CA LEU A 190 4.66 4.44 -20.33
C LEU A 190 4.23 4.27 -21.79
N LEU A 191 4.54 3.13 -22.42
CA LEU A 191 4.07 2.81 -23.78
C LEU A 191 2.55 2.81 -23.86
N LEU A 192 1.88 2.12 -22.93
CA LEU A 192 0.42 2.09 -22.86
C LEU A 192 -0.17 3.49 -22.59
N SER A 193 0.45 4.28 -21.73
CA SER A 193 0.07 5.67 -21.49
C SER A 193 0.18 6.51 -22.76
N GLY A 194 1.23 6.33 -23.56
CA GLY A 194 1.38 7.01 -24.85
C GLY A 194 0.25 6.67 -25.82
N ILE A 195 -0.14 5.40 -25.91
CA ILE A 195 -1.29 4.96 -26.73
C ILE A 195 -2.60 5.61 -26.27
N LEU A 196 -2.84 5.62 -24.94
CA LEU A 196 -4.03 6.25 -24.35
C LEU A 196 -4.05 7.77 -24.61
N LEU A 197 -2.90 8.44 -24.52
CA LEU A 197 -2.77 9.86 -24.82
C LEU A 197 -3.11 10.16 -26.29
N MET A 198 -2.64 9.33 -27.22
CA MET A 198 -2.99 9.45 -28.63
C MET A 198 -4.50 9.27 -28.85
N MET A 199 -5.14 8.33 -28.15
CA MET A 199 -6.58 8.15 -28.20
C MET A 199 -7.33 9.39 -27.65
N ILE A 200 -6.86 10.00 -26.56
CA ILE A 200 -7.42 11.23 -26.01
C ILE A 200 -7.40 12.35 -27.06
N VAL A 201 -6.24 12.58 -27.69
CA VAL A 201 -6.10 13.60 -28.74
C VAL A 201 -7.06 13.32 -29.90
N PHE A 202 -7.15 12.07 -30.36
CA PHE A 202 -8.08 11.68 -31.42
C PHE A 202 -9.55 11.96 -31.04
N VAL A 203 -9.94 11.67 -29.81
CA VAL A 203 -11.32 11.93 -29.34
C VAL A 203 -11.58 13.43 -29.24
N ILE A 204 -10.63 14.24 -28.79
CA ILE A 204 -10.76 15.71 -28.74
C ILE A 204 -11.00 16.27 -30.15
N VAL A 205 -10.21 15.83 -31.14
CA VAL A 205 -10.39 16.27 -32.53
C VAL A 205 -11.78 15.88 -33.07
N ASN A 206 -12.22 14.64 -32.80
CA ASN A 206 -13.56 14.20 -33.24
C ASN A 206 -14.68 14.99 -32.54
N TYR A 207 -14.51 15.32 -31.26
CA TYR A 207 -15.46 16.16 -30.54
C TYR A 207 -15.51 17.59 -31.09
N ALA A 208 -14.36 18.16 -31.44
CA ALA A 208 -14.28 19.49 -32.07
C ALA A 208 -14.97 19.54 -33.44
N LEU A 209 -14.85 18.47 -34.23
CA LEU A 209 -15.51 18.36 -35.55
C LEU A 209 -17.01 18.06 -35.43
N THR A 210 -17.38 17.26 -34.45
CA THR A 210 -18.77 16.79 -34.25
C THR A 210 -19.06 16.74 -32.76
N PRO A 211 -19.60 17.81 -32.15
CA PRO A 211 -19.82 17.90 -30.71
C PRO A 211 -20.96 17.02 -30.24
N LYS A 212 -20.69 15.76 -30.00
CA LYS A 212 -21.64 14.79 -29.48
C LYS A 212 -21.24 14.38 -28.03
N LYS A 213 -22.25 14.14 -27.19
CA LYS A 213 -22.05 13.81 -25.77
C LYS A 213 -21.29 12.52 -25.56
N GLU A 214 -21.44 11.53 -26.46
CA GLU A 214 -20.70 10.28 -26.40
C GLU A 214 -19.18 10.48 -26.42
N PHE A 215 -18.66 11.42 -27.22
CA PHE A 215 -17.22 11.73 -27.23
C PHE A 215 -16.74 12.33 -25.91
N LEU A 216 -17.58 13.17 -25.29
CA LEU A 216 -17.22 13.78 -24.00
C LEU A 216 -17.11 12.72 -22.88
N TYR A 217 -18.06 11.78 -22.80
CA TYR A 217 -18.01 10.71 -21.82
C TYR A 217 -16.84 9.73 -22.08
N TYR A 218 -16.60 9.41 -23.35
CA TYR A 218 -15.45 8.60 -23.73
C TYR A 218 -14.12 9.28 -23.39
N LEU A 219 -14.03 10.60 -23.60
CA LEU A 219 -12.87 11.39 -23.18
C LEU A 219 -12.63 11.29 -21.68
N GLY A 220 -13.68 11.45 -20.87
CA GLY A 220 -13.58 11.30 -19.41
C GLY A 220 -13.04 9.92 -19.00
N TYR A 221 -13.56 8.85 -19.61
CA TYR A 221 -13.06 7.49 -19.42
C TYR A 221 -11.59 7.36 -19.81
N ALA A 222 -11.21 7.82 -21.00
CA ALA A 222 -9.84 7.71 -21.50
C ALA A 222 -8.83 8.47 -20.63
N VAL A 223 -9.20 9.66 -20.14
CA VAL A 223 -8.37 10.45 -19.21
C VAL A 223 -8.18 9.71 -17.88
N CYS A 224 -9.23 9.14 -17.30
CA CYS A 224 -9.11 8.36 -16.06
C CYS A 224 -8.17 7.16 -16.25
N MET A 225 -8.31 6.41 -17.35
CA MET A 225 -7.44 5.27 -17.65
C MET A 225 -6.00 5.69 -17.93
N PHE A 226 -5.80 6.78 -18.66
CA PHE A 226 -4.47 7.35 -18.90
C PHE A 226 -3.76 7.70 -17.59
N LEU A 227 -4.43 8.45 -16.70
CA LEU A 227 -3.85 8.84 -15.42
C LEU A 227 -3.54 7.61 -14.54
N LEU A 228 -4.45 6.64 -14.52
CA LEU A 228 -4.26 5.40 -13.77
C LEU A 228 -3.01 4.64 -14.23
N VAL A 229 -2.86 4.43 -15.54
CA VAL A 229 -1.71 3.70 -16.11
C VAL A 229 -0.43 4.50 -15.98
N LEU A 230 -0.45 5.81 -16.21
CA LEU A 230 0.70 6.71 -16.09
C LEU A 230 1.25 6.74 -14.66
N PHE A 231 0.38 6.95 -13.68
CA PHE A 231 0.80 6.98 -12.27
C PHE A 231 1.28 5.61 -11.81
N PHE A 232 0.59 4.53 -12.18
CA PHE A 232 1.03 3.18 -11.86
C PHE A 232 2.44 2.88 -12.42
N ALA A 233 2.75 3.34 -13.64
CA ALA A 233 4.08 3.20 -14.24
C ALA A 233 5.18 3.92 -13.45
N GLN A 234 4.84 4.99 -12.70
CA GLN A 234 5.79 5.76 -11.92
C GLN A 234 6.00 5.24 -10.49
N LEU A 235 5.11 4.40 -9.96
CA LEU A 235 5.13 3.93 -8.57
C LEU A 235 6.41 3.19 -8.17
N GLY A 236 7.08 2.54 -9.09
CA GLY A 236 8.28 1.78 -8.79
C GLY A 236 9.55 2.62 -8.58
N VAL A 237 9.51 3.93 -8.84
CA VAL A 237 10.69 4.79 -8.88
C VAL A 237 10.80 5.71 -7.67
N THR A 238 9.68 6.09 -7.08
CA THR A 238 9.64 7.09 -5.99
C THR A 238 8.91 6.56 -4.77
N TRP A 239 9.59 6.59 -3.63
CA TRP A 239 8.99 6.40 -2.31
C TRP A 239 8.53 7.77 -1.80
N GLY A 240 7.31 7.87 -1.35
CA GLY A 240 6.82 9.14 -0.80
C GLY A 240 5.32 9.17 -0.59
N GLY A 241 4.83 10.27 -0.05
CA GLY A 241 3.42 10.48 0.25
C GLY A 241 2.49 10.35 -0.96
N PHE A 242 2.98 10.68 -2.18
CA PHE A 242 2.20 10.49 -3.39
C PHE A 242 1.94 9.01 -3.72
N THR A 243 2.95 8.15 -3.54
CA THR A 243 2.79 6.70 -3.75
C THR A 243 1.73 6.12 -2.82
N SER A 244 1.78 6.50 -1.54
CA SER A 244 0.79 6.09 -0.54
C SER A 244 -0.61 6.62 -0.87
N PHE A 245 -0.72 7.88 -1.26
CA PHE A 245 -1.97 8.51 -1.68
C PHE A 245 -2.56 7.84 -2.93
N PHE A 246 -1.72 7.55 -3.93
CA PHE A 246 -2.17 6.89 -5.15
C PHE A 246 -2.68 5.49 -4.85
N ILE A 247 -1.87 4.64 -4.19
CA ILE A 247 -2.22 3.24 -3.91
C ILE A 247 -3.40 3.13 -2.94
N GLY A 248 -3.49 4.04 -1.95
CA GLY A 248 -4.53 3.98 -0.92
C GLY A 248 -5.86 4.59 -1.32
N TYR A 249 -5.87 5.45 -2.34
CA TYR A 249 -7.09 6.21 -2.66
C TYR A 249 -7.27 6.48 -4.16
N LEU A 250 -6.26 7.09 -4.82
CA LEU A 250 -6.45 7.68 -6.15
C LEU A 250 -6.66 6.63 -7.25
N ASP A 251 -6.03 5.46 -7.14
CA ASP A 251 -6.19 4.36 -8.10
C ASP A 251 -7.65 3.89 -8.17
N LEU A 252 -8.27 3.63 -7.02
CA LEU A 252 -9.68 3.24 -6.95
C LEU A 252 -10.60 4.38 -7.39
N PHE A 253 -10.30 5.62 -6.99
CA PHE A 253 -11.07 6.80 -7.41
C PHE A 253 -11.09 6.93 -8.94
N LEU A 254 -9.93 6.84 -9.60
CA LEU A 254 -9.82 6.90 -11.07
C LEU A 254 -10.50 5.70 -11.73
N LEU A 255 -10.33 4.50 -11.18
CA LEU A 255 -10.95 3.29 -11.71
C LEU A 255 -12.48 3.39 -11.70
N ILE A 256 -13.09 3.79 -10.59
CA ILE A 256 -14.55 3.87 -10.46
C ILE A 256 -15.10 5.04 -11.27
N THR A 257 -14.46 6.20 -11.23
CA THR A 257 -14.84 7.36 -12.03
C THR A 257 -14.77 7.04 -13.52
N GLY A 258 -13.72 6.38 -13.97
CA GLY A 258 -13.59 5.90 -15.34
C GLY A 258 -14.72 4.94 -15.72
N ASN A 259 -15.08 3.99 -14.85
CA ASN A 259 -16.21 3.09 -15.11
C ASN A 259 -17.55 3.83 -15.19
N VAL A 260 -17.79 4.84 -14.37
CA VAL A 260 -19.00 5.68 -14.46
C VAL A 260 -19.04 6.40 -15.82
N PHE A 261 -17.94 6.97 -16.28
CA PHE A 261 -17.84 7.57 -17.61
C PHE A 261 -18.07 6.56 -18.74
N TYR A 262 -17.54 5.34 -18.59
CA TYR A 262 -17.74 4.26 -19.54
C TYR A 262 -19.22 3.83 -19.65
N LEU A 263 -19.91 3.71 -18.52
CA LEU A 263 -21.36 3.41 -18.50
C LEU A 263 -22.15 4.53 -19.17
N ALA A 264 -21.85 5.79 -18.86
CA ALA A 264 -22.48 6.95 -19.51
C ALA A 264 -22.19 6.96 -21.01
N PHE A 265 -20.93 6.74 -21.43
CA PHE A 265 -20.58 6.59 -22.85
C PHE A 265 -21.41 5.51 -23.54
N THR A 266 -21.48 4.32 -22.95
CA THR A 266 -22.24 3.19 -23.53
C THR A 266 -23.71 3.53 -23.70
N ARG A 267 -24.32 4.24 -22.75
CA ARG A 267 -25.71 4.68 -22.80
C ARG A 267 -25.96 5.65 -23.95
N TYR A 268 -25.14 6.67 -24.13
CA TYR A 268 -25.26 7.64 -25.20
C TYR A 268 -24.92 7.03 -26.56
N PHE A 269 -23.85 6.26 -26.65
CA PHE A 269 -23.38 5.63 -27.88
C PHE A 269 -24.41 4.64 -28.47
N LEU A 270 -25.04 3.82 -27.61
CA LEU A 270 -26.07 2.86 -28.02
C LEU A 270 -27.49 3.46 -28.06
N ASN A 271 -27.62 4.72 -27.67
CA ASN A 271 -28.93 5.37 -27.52
C ASN A 271 -29.90 4.50 -26.70
N THR A 272 -29.44 4.02 -25.54
CA THR A 272 -30.16 3.02 -24.72
C THR A 272 -31.53 3.53 -24.27
N LYS A 273 -31.67 4.82 -24.07
CA LYS A 273 -32.94 5.45 -23.65
C LYS A 273 -34.10 5.12 -24.57
N THR A 274 -33.85 5.05 -25.90
CA THR A 274 -34.87 4.75 -26.90
C THR A 274 -34.93 3.27 -27.25
N ASN A 275 -33.76 2.63 -27.38
CA ASN A 275 -33.66 1.29 -27.92
C ASN A 275 -33.70 0.19 -26.84
N TYR A 276 -33.24 0.48 -25.61
CA TYR A 276 -33.00 -0.52 -24.55
C TYR A 276 -33.30 0.02 -23.15
N LYS A 277 -34.56 0.32 -22.87
CA LYS A 277 -35.01 0.99 -21.64
C LYS A 277 -34.59 0.27 -20.36
N ILE A 278 -34.58 -1.07 -20.32
CA ILE A 278 -34.12 -1.87 -19.16
C ILE A 278 -32.65 -1.62 -18.94
N LEU A 279 -31.82 -1.70 -19.98
CA LEU A 279 -30.39 -1.46 -19.91
C LEU A 279 -30.04 -0.05 -19.47
N ASP A 280 -30.78 0.96 -19.99
CA ASP A 280 -30.63 2.37 -19.61
C ASP A 280 -30.89 2.59 -18.11
N ASN A 281 -31.99 2.03 -17.60
CA ASN A 281 -32.31 2.14 -16.18
C ASN A 281 -31.28 1.42 -15.29
N THR A 282 -30.82 0.24 -15.70
CA THR A 282 -29.79 -0.50 -14.97
C THR A 282 -28.48 0.29 -14.93
N PHE A 283 -28.04 0.84 -16.05
CA PHE A 283 -26.79 1.62 -16.09
C PHE A 283 -26.90 2.91 -15.28
N LYS A 284 -28.04 3.63 -15.33
CA LYS A 284 -28.26 4.81 -14.47
C LYS A 284 -28.22 4.46 -12.99
N ALA A 285 -28.89 3.39 -12.60
CA ALA A 285 -28.88 2.93 -11.22
C ALA A 285 -27.45 2.57 -10.78
N ALA A 286 -26.69 1.90 -11.64
CA ALA A 286 -25.30 1.56 -11.40
C ALA A 286 -24.39 2.78 -11.28
N GLU A 287 -24.51 3.76 -12.18
CA GLU A 287 -23.77 5.03 -12.13
C GLU A 287 -24.00 5.74 -10.79
N LEU A 288 -25.25 5.93 -10.39
CA LEU A 288 -25.61 6.58 -9.14
C LEU A 288 -25.11 5.81 -7.91
N PHE A 289 -25.24 4.49 -7.95
CA PHE A 289 -24.80 3.63 -6.84
C PHE A 289 -23.29 3.61 -6.70
N LEU A 290 -22.53 3.54 -7.80
CA LEU A 290 -21.07 3.62 -7.77
C LEU A 290 -20.59 4.99 -7.28
N LEU A 291 -21.23 6.09 -7.71
CA LEU A 291 -20.92 7.42 -7.21
C LEU A 291 -21.19 7.55 -5.71
N PHE A 292 -22.32 7.01 -5.24
CA PHE A 292 -22.63 6.99 -3.82
C PHE A 292 -21.59 6.18 -3.02
N LEU A 293 -21.24 4.98 -3.47
CA LEU A 293 -20.20 4.17 -2.81
C LEU A 293 -18.83 4.85 -2.82
N LEU A 294 -18.47 5.53 -3.92
CA LEU A 294 -17.23 6.29 -4.01
C LEU A 294 -17.21 7.45 -3.01
N LEU A 295 -18.34 8.13 -2.81
CA LEU A 295 -18.48 9.19 -1.82
C LEU A 295 -18.31 8.63 -0.40
N VAL A 296 -18.96 7.49 -0.08
CA VAL A 296 -18.83 6.81 1.20
C VAL A 296 -17.38 6.35 1.42
N PHE A 297 -16.74 5.76 0.41
CA PHE A 297 -15.33 5.37 0.46
C PHE A 297 -14.43 6.56 0.76
N THR A 298 -14.63 7.69 0.07
CA THR A 298 -13.88 8.94 0.31
C THR A 298 -14.06 9.42 1.75
N ALA A 299 -15.29 9.41 2.25
CA ALA A 299 -15.57 9.81 3.62
C ALA A 299 -14.88 8.89 4.64
N VAL A 300 -14.97 7.56 4.45
CA VAL A 300 -14.30 6.59 5.33
C VAL A 300 -12.78 6.77 5.28
N HIS A 301 -12.20 6.98 4.10
CA HIS A 301 -10.76 7.14 3.92
C HIS A 301 -10.20 8.35 4.67
N TYR A 302 -10.86 9.51 4.59
CA TYR A 302 -10.34 10.74 5.18
C TYR A 302 -10.74 10.94 6.65
N PHE A 303 -11.92 10.47 7.06
CA PHE A 303 -12.43 10.72 8.41
C PHE A 303 -12.25 9.55 9.37
N THR A 304 -11.85 8.37 8.89
CA THR A 304 -11.67 7.18 9.75
C THR A 304 -10.33 6.49 9.50
N GLN A 305 -9.97 5.60 10.42
CA GLN A 305 -8.84 4.69 10.24
C GLN A 305 -9.31 3.23 10.03
N TRP A 306 -10.52 3.04 9.54
CA TRP A 306 -11.15 1.73 9.41
C TRP A 306 -10.81 1.07 8.08
N TYR A 307 -9.57 0.66 7.92
CA TYR A 307 -9.08 0.00 6.71
C TYR A 307 -9.95 -1.20 6.28
N LEU A 308 -10.50 -1.96 7.23
CA LEU A 308 -11.39 -3.08 6.90
C LEU A 308 -12.64 -2.62 6.13
N VAL A 309 -13.22 -1.48 6.51
CA VAL A 309 -14.39 -0.91 5.82
C VAL A 309 -14.01 -0.41 4.42
N GLU A 310 -12.86 0.25 4.29
CA GLU A 310 -12.32 0.67 2.98
C GLU A 310 -12.18 -0.54 2.04
N TYR A 311 -11.56 -1.62 2.54
CA TYR A 311 -11.36 -2.86 1.79
C TYR A 311 -12.69 -3.51 1.35
N ILE A 312 -13.70 -3.53 2.22
CA ILE A 312 -15.03 -4.05 1.88
C ILE A 312 -15.69 -3.20 0.79
N LEU A 313 -15.65 -1.87 0.92
CA LEU A 313 -16.20 -0.94 -0.07
C LEU A 313 -15.52 -1.07 -1.42
N GLU A 314 -14.19 -1.15 -1.44
CA GLU A 314 -13.38 -1.36 -2.64
C GLU A 314 -13.80 -2.65 -3.38
N ASN A 315 -13.86 -3.78 -2.69
CA ASN A 315 -14.25 -5.05 -3.29
C ASN A 315 -15.71 -5.06 -3.72
N LEU A 316 -16.61 -4.42 -2.97
CA LEU A 316 -18.01 -4.28 -3.35
C LEU A 316 -18.15 -3.52 -4.67
N MET A 317 -17.45 -2.38 -4.82
CA MET A 317 -17.46 -1.61 -6.08
C MET A 317 -16.93 -2.44 -7.26
N LYS A 318 -15.83 -3.19 -7.08
CA LYS A 318 -15.27 -4.07 -8.12
C LYS A 318 -16.24 -5.17 -8.54
N ILE A 319 -16.92 -5.79 -7.57
CA ILE A 319 -17.94 -6.85 -7.83
C ILE A 319 -19.13 -6.26 -8.60
N ILE A 320 -19.57 -5.06 -8.25
CA ILE A 320 -20.68 -4.39 -8.94
C ILE A 320 -20.32 -4.09 -10.40
N VAL A 321 -19.13 -3.52 -10.64
CA VAL A 321 -18.64 -3.26 -11.99
C VAL A 321 -18.59 -4.55 -12.81
N LEU A 322 -18.08 -5.63 -12.23
CA LEU A 322 -18.03 -6.95 -12.85
C LEU A 322 -19.43 -7.48 -13.20
N ALA A 323 -20.38 -7.40 -12.26
CA ALA A 323 -21.76 -7.87 -12.45
C ALA A 323 -22.46 -7.09 -13.56
N ILE A 324 -22.29 -5.76 -13.61
CA ILE A 324 -22.84 -4.90 -14.65
C ILE A 324 -22.24 -5.26 -16.02
N GLY A 325 -20.95 -5.50 -16.09
CA GLY A 325 -20.27 -5.92 -17.32
C GLY A 325 -20.80 -7.26 -17.83
N ILE A 326 -20.97 -8.24 -16.97
CA ILE A 326 -21.57 -9.55 -17.32
C ILE A 326 -23.00 -9.36 -17.84
N LEU A 327 -23.82 -8.58 -17.14
CA LEU A 327 -25.18 -8.29 -17.54
C LEU A 327 -25.21 -7.64 -18.93
N PHE A 328 -24.31 -6.69 -19.18
CA PHE A 328 -24.19 -6.03 -20.49
C PHE A 328 -23.88 -7.04 -21.61
N ILE A 329 -22.93 -7.96 -21.38
CA ILE A 329 -22.60 -9.00 -22.37
C ILE A 329 -23.80 -9.90 -22.66
N VAL A 330 -24.51 -10.35 -21.63
CA VAL A 330 -25.71 -11.20 -21.79
C VAL A 330 -26.79 -10.50 -22.63
N ILE A 331 -27.02 -9.21 -22.35
CA ILE A 331 -27.99 -8.41 -23.10
C ILE A 331 -27.52 -8.21 -24.54
N ALA A 332 -26.26 -7.93 -24.77
CA ALA A 332 -25.66 -7.73 -26.08
C ALA A 332 -25.83 -8.94 -26.99
N PHE A 333 -25.57 -10.14 -26.48
CA PHE A 333 -25.79 -11.39 -27.25
C PHE A 333 -27.24 -11.68 -27.56
N LYS A 334 -28.19 -11.31 -26.69
CA LYS A 334 -29.62 -11.45 -26.94
C LYS A 334 -30.12 -10.54 -28.04
N GLN A 335 -29.56 -9.32 -28.16
CA GLN A 335 -30.04 -8.29 -29.12
C GLN A 335 -29.53 -8.51 -30.55
N LYS A 336 -28.45 -9.30 -30.76
CA LYS A 336 -27.86 -9.66 -32.07
C LYS A 336 -27.48 -8.47 -32.97
N GLN A 337 -27.41 -7.24 -32.44
CA GLN A 337 -26.99 -6.06 -33.20
C GLN A 337 -25.45 -5.98 -33.24
N ARG A 338 -24.88 -5.81 -34.42
CA ARG A 338 -23.40 -5.82 -34.63
C ARG A 338 -22.67 -4.81 -33.73
N LEU A 339 -23.20 -3.59 -33.63
CA LEU A 339 -22.56 -2.52 -32.85
C LEU A 339 -22.46 -2.86 -31.36
N ILE A 340 -23.53 -3.43 -30.77
CA ILE A 340 -23.55 -3.85 -29.36
C ILE A 340 -22.60 -5.03 -29.15
N ILE A 341 -22.54 -5.97 -30.10
CA ILE A 341 -21.66 -7.13 -30.02
C ILE A 341 -20.19 -6.69 -30.01
N TYR A 342 -19.76 -5.75 -30.85
CA TYR A 342 -18.39 -5.24 -30.86
C TYR A 342 -18.01 -4.61 -29.52
N LEU A 343 -18.91 -3.80 -28.94
CA LEU A 343 -18.67 -3.20 -27.64
C LEU A 343 -18.64 -4.25 -26.51
N ALA A 344 -19.51 -5.26 -26.60
CA ALA A 344 -19.55 -6.37 -25.64
C ALA A 344 -18.29 -7.24 -25.70
N VAL A 345 -17.72 -7.46 -26.89
CA VAL A 345 -16.45 -8.17 -27.05
C VAL A 345 -15.32 -7.42 -26.33
N GLY A 346 -15.21 -6.10 -26.50
CA GLY A 346 -14.26 -5.29 -25.75
C GLY A 346 -14.43 -5.40 -24.24
N SER A 347 -15.69 -5.33 -23.77
CA SER A 347 -16.01 -5.51 -22.34
C SER A 347 -15.71 -6.93 -21.84
N ALA A 348 -15.88 -7.96 -22.68
CA ALA A 348 -15.57 -9.35 -22.33
C ALA A 348 -14.09 -9.56 -22.04
N PHE A 349 -13.19 -8.92 -22.80
CA PHE A 349 -11.76 -8.96 -22.50
C PHE A 349 -11.46 -8.33 -21.14
N ALA A 350 -12.01 -7.16 -20.83
CA ALA A 350 -11.81 -6.50 -19.54
C ALA A 350 -12.32 -7.37 -18.37
N ILE A 351 -13.49 -8.01 -18.54
CA ILE A 351 -14.07 -8.93 -17.56
C ILE A 351 -13.19 -10.17 -17.39
N PHE A 352 -12.70 -10.76 -18.46
CA PHE A 352 -11.82 -11.91 -18.41
C PHE A 352 -10.57 -11.64 -17.58
N PHE A 353 -9.87 -10.53 -17.81
CA PHE A 353 -8.70 -10.13 -17.01
C PHE A 353 -9.08 -9.80 -15.56
N SER A 354 -10.23 -9.18 -15.33
CA SER A 354 -10.74 -8.92 -13.97
C SER A 354 -11.03 -10.21 -13.21
N LEU A 355 -11.60 -11.22 -13.85
CA LEU A 355 -11.85 -12.54 -13.28
C LEU A 355 -10.55 -13.29 -12.95
N ILE A 356 -9.53 -13.22 -13.83
CA ILE A 356 -8.21 -13.78 -13.55
C ILE A 356 -7.59 -13.09 -12.32
N SER A 357 -7.65 -11.78 -12.26
CA SER A 357 -7.14 -11.02 -11.10
C SER A 357 -7.86 -11.42 -9.81
N LEU A 358 -9.18 -11.53 -9.84
CA LEU A 358 -9.99 -11.96 -8.70
C LEU A 358 -9.66 -13.41 -8.29
N ALA A 359 -9.51 -14.32 -9.25
CA ALA A 359 -9.13 -15.71 -9.00
C ALA A 359 -7.75 -15.80 -8.34
N ILE A 360 -6.77 -15.03 -8.79
CA ILE A 360 -5.44 -14.96 -8.17
C ILE A 360 -5.52 -14.49 -6.73
N ILE A 361 -6.35 -13.48 -6.44
CA ILE A 361 -6.56 -12.98 -5.07
C ILE A 361 -7.18 -14.08 -4.19
N LEU A 362 -8.23 -14.75 -4.67
CA LEU A 362 -8.92 -15.80 -3.93
C LEU A 362 -8.04 -17.05 -3.71
N LEU A 363 -7.29 -17.49 -4.73
CA LEU A 363 -6.37 -18.61 -4.62
C LEU A 363 -5.19 -18.32 -3.67
N LYS A 364 -4.68 -17.10 -3.64
CA LYS A 364 -3.65 -16.70 -2.69
C LYS A 364 -4.13 -16.67 -1.23
N ILE A 365 -5.41 -16.42 -0.99
CA ILE A 365 -6.00 -16.48 0.35
C ILE A 365 -6.05 -17.92 0.86
N GLN A 366 -6.20 -18.92 -0.03
CA GLN A 366 -6.25 -20.33 0.37
C GLN A 366 -4.86 -20.95 0.61
N THR A 367 -3.77 -20.30 0.22
CA THR A 367 -2.38 -20.80 0.41
C THR A 367 -1.69 -20.20 1.64
N ILE A 368 -2.44 -19.53 2.51
CA ILE A 368 -2.04 -19.01 3.82
C ILE A 368 -2.73 -19.84 4.89
#